data_a2073bb543bde90c8a956f6fffced065
#
_entry.id   a2073bb543bde90c8a956f6fffced065
#
_cell.length_a   1.000
_cell.length_b   1.000
_cell.length_c   1.000
_cell.angle_alpha   90.00
_cell.angle_beta   90.00
_cell.angle_gamma   90.00
#
_symmetry.space_group_name_H-M   'P 1'
#
loop_
_entity.id
_entity.type
_entity.pdbx_description
1 polymer ?
#
loop_
_entity_poly.entity_id
_entity_poly.type
_entity_poly.pdbx_seq_one_letter_code
_entity_poly.pdbx_strand_id
1 'polypeptide(L)'
;MADALFNPTELTALLKQLGEDVRQGYVDKLVKNGRPTTENTLASTVRAYVEVKGTTYEVGLELQDYWKYVEEGTKPHWPPPSAILRWITIKPVVPRPDKNGRIPTPKQLAFLIGRKISEVGTKGTHDLKETTEALLGFYEQQIAEALGRDCFRYIEKITA
;
A
#
# COMPACT_ATOMS: atom_id res chain seq x y z
N MET A 1 20.81 21.88 -26.09
CA MET A 1 20.83 22.13 -24.63
C MET A 1 19.44 22.61 -24.24
N ALA A 2 18.56 21.71 -23.82
CA ALA A 2 17.34 22.10 -23.16
C ALA A 2 17.70 22.22 -21.68
N ASP A 3 18.14 23.41 -21.25
CA ASP A 3 18.23 23.71 -19.85
C ASP A 3 16.87 23.41 -19.20
N ALA A 4 16.88 22.71 -18.09
CA ALA A 4 15.70 22.53 -17.26
C ALA A 4 15.26 23.91 -16.77
N LEU A 5 14.49 24.61 -17.61
CA LEU A 5 14.12 26.01 -17.41
C LEU A 5 13.31 26.21 -16.12
N PHE A 6 12.60 25.18 -15.68
CA PHE A 6 11.79 25.20 -14.47
C PHE A 6 12.10 23.96 -13.63
N ASN A 7 12.61 24.16 -12.42
CA ASN A 7 12.87 23.09 -11.45
C ASN A 7 12.15 23.41 -10.12
N PRO A 8 10.93 22.91 -9.94
CA PRO A 8 10.13 23.19 -8.75
C PRO A 8 10.62 22.38 -7.55
N THR A 9 11.47 23.00 -6.75
CA THR A 9 12.11 22.34 -5.61
C THR A 9 11.17 22.14 -4.43
N GLU A 10 10.30 23.10 -4.14
CA GLU A 10 9.32 22.97 -3.04
C GLU A 10 8.25 21.96 -3.39
N LEU A 11 7.72 21.99 -4.60
CA LEU A 11 6.77 20.99 -5.08
C LEU A 11 7.36 19.59 -5.01
N THR A 12 8.59 19.40 -5.48
CA THR A 12 9.25 18.09 -5.46
C THR A 12 9.46 17.59 -4.02
N ALA A 13 9.85 18.45 -3.10
CA ALA A 13 10.01 18.09 -1.69
C ALA A 13 8.67 17.68 -1.06
N LEU A 14 7.61 18.44 -1.34
CA LEU A 14 6.26 18.17 -0.84
C LEU A 14 5.70 16.85 -1.41
N LEU A 15 5.92 16.57 -2.70
CA LEU A 15 5.49 15.31 -3.31
C LEU A 15 6.23 14.09 -2.73
N LYS A 16 7.51 14.23 -2.38
CA LYS A 16 8.27 13.20 -1.66
C LYS A 16 7.67 12.95 -0.28
N GLN A 17 7.31 14.01 0.43
CA GLN A 17 6.67 13.90 1.74
C GLN A 17 5.31 13.21 1.63
N LEU A 18 4.47 13.60 0.66
CA LEU A 18 3.20 12.93 0.38
C LEU A 18 3.39 11.43 0.11
N GLY A 19 4.34 11.07 -0.75
CA GLY A 19 4.63 9.67 -1.05
C GLY A 19 5.02 8.88 0.20
N GLU A 20 5.86 9.45 1.05
CA GLU A 20 6.28 8.80 2.30
C GLU A 20 5.13 8.70 3.31
N ASP A 21 4.29 9.72 3.42
CA ASP A 21 3.12 9.70 4.31
C ASP A 21 2.07 8.66 3.85
N VAL A 22 1.85 8.54 2.52
CA VAL A 22 1.00 7.48 1.96
C VAL A 22 1.60 6.10 2.26
N ARG A 23 2.91 5.94 2.06
CA ARG A 23 3.62 4.69 2.39
C ARG A 23 3.43 4.33 3.86
N GLN A 24 3.72 5.26 4.76
CA GLN A 24 3.63 5.02 6.20
C GLN A 24 2.19 4.71 6.62
N GLY A 25 1.24 5.51 6.20
CA GLY A 25 -0.18 5.28 6.52
C GLY A 25 -0.71 3.94 6.00
N TYR A 26 -0.27 3.52 4.82
CA TYR A 26 -0.60 2.20 4.29
C TYR A 26 0.02 1.06 5.11
N VAL A 27 1.31 1.17 5.45
CA VAL A 27 2.00 0.19 6.29
C VAL A 27 1.33 0.08 7.67
N ASP A 28 0.99 1.20 8.28
CA ASP A 28 0.33 1.22 9.60
C ASP A 28 -1.03 0.49 9.57
N LYS A 29 -1.82 0.68 8.51
CA LYS A 29 -3.08 -0.05 8.31
C LYS A 29 -2.84 -1.54 8.09
N LEU A 30 -1.85 -1.92 7.28
CA LEU A 30 -1.49 -3.33 7.08
C LEU A 30 -1.12 -4.00 8.41
N VAL A 31 -0.31 -3.34 9.24
CA VAL A 31 0.08 -3.82 10.57
C VAL A 31 -1.13 -3.92 11.50
N LYS A 32 -1.97 -2.89 11.55
CA LYS A 32 -3.21 -2.88 12.33
C LYS A 32 -4.15 -4.04 11.94
N ASN A 33 -4.21 -4.38 10.65
CA ASN A 33 -4.97 -5.51 10.13
C ASN A 33 -4.26 -6.86 10.34
N GLY A 34 -3.17 -6.87 11.11
CA GLY A 34 -2.42 -8.07 11.47
C GLY A 34 -1.63 -8.68 10.31
N ARG A 35 -1.21 -7.86 9.33
CA ARG A 35 -0.27 -8.32 8.31
C ARG A 35 1.14 -8.38 8.89
N PRO A 36 1.92 -9.41 8.57
CA PRO A 36 3.27 -9.54 9.10
C PRO A 36 4.19 -8.47 8.52
N THR A 37 5.15 -8.05 9.33
CA THR A 37 6.23 -7.11 8.96
C THR A 37 7.58 -7.82 8.77
N THR A 38 7.56 -9.15 8.70
CA THR A 38 8.75 -9.95 8.45
C THR A 38 9.32 -9.68 7.06
N GLU A 39 10.57 -10.06 6.86
CA GLU A 39 11.27 -9.90 5.60
C GLU A 39 10.46 -10.40 4.38
N ASN A 40 10.50 -9.67 3.27
CA ASN A 40 9.79 -9.98 2.03
C ASN A 40 8.25 -10.03 2.12
N THR A 41 7.66 -9.34 3.09
CA THR A 41 6.21 -9.15 3.17
C THR A 41 5.79 -7.83 2.53
N LEU A 42 4.50 -7.68 2.21
CA LEU A 42 3.98 -6.43 1.64
C LEU A 42 4.33 -5.24 2.54
N ALA A 43 4.08 -5.33 3.85
CA ALA A 43 4.34 -4.23 4.78
C ALA A 43 5.83 -3.86 4.90
N SER A 44 6.76 -4.81 4.69
CA SER A 44 8.21 -4.56 4.79
C SER A 44 8.86 -4.08 3.49
N THR A 45 8.19 -4.20 2.36
CA THR A 45 8.76 -3.93 1.03
C THR A 45 8.17 -2.71 0.33
N VAL A 46 7.16 -2.08 0.93
CA VAL A 46 6.55 -0.85 0.36
C VAL A 46 7.59 0.26 0.29
N ARG A 47 7.77 0.85 -0.90
CA ARG A 47 8.66 2.00 -1.12
C ARG A 47 7.91 3.09 -1.86
N ALA A 48 8.06 4.34 -1.40
CA ALA A 48 7.56 5.49 -2.11
C ALA A 48 8.60 5.97 -3.14
N TYR A 49 8.14 6.45 -4.27
CA TYR A 49 8.97 7.11 -5.26
C TYR A 49 8.31 8.35 -5.83
N VAL A 50 9.13 9.28 -6.30
CA VAL A 50 8.70 10.43 -7.11
C VAL A 50 9.50 10.42 -8.39
N GLU A 51 8.85 10.35 -9.51
CA GLU A 51 9.45 10.39 -10.83
C GLU A 51 9.04 11.66 -11.56
N VAL A 52 9.98 12.28 -12.25
CA VAL A 52 9.73 13.50 -13.05
C VAL A 52 9.98 13.17 -14.52
N LYS A 53 8.92 13.25 -15.32
CA LYS A 53 8.95 13.00 -16.77
C LYS A 53 8.56 14.28 -17.51
N GLY A 54 9.56 15.08 -17.89
CA GLY A 54 9.30 16.38 -18.51
C GLY A 54 8.57 17.33 -17.55
N THR A 55 7.30 17.64 -17.83
CA THR A 55 6.44 18.50 -17.00
C THR A 55 5.52 17.71 -16.06
N THR A 56 5.56 16.39 -16.11
CA THR A 56 4.70 15.52 -15.30
C THR A 56 5.46 15.02 -14.08
N TYR A 57 4.82 15.14 -12.92
CA TYR A 57 5.30 14.62 -11.64
C TYR A 57 4.42 13.43 -11.26
N GLU A 58 5.04 12.27 -11.05
CA GLU A 58 4.38 11.05 -10.67
C GLU A 58 4.83 10.65 -9.26
N VAL A 59 3.87 10.51 -8.34
CA VAL A 59 4.10 9.95 -7.01
C VAL A 59 3.51 8.55 -6.98
N GLY A 60 4.29 7.57 -6.60
CA GLY A 60 3.83 6.19 -6.59
C GLY A 60 4.42 5.37 -5.46
N LEU A 61 3.91 4.16 -5.33
CA LEU A 61 4.43 3.14 -4.43
C LEU A 61 4.86 1.91 -5.23
N GLU A 62 6.06 1.42 -4.93
CA GLU A 62 6.47 0.07 -5.34
C GLU A 62 5.89 -0.93 -4.35
N LEU A 63 5.19 -1.92 -4.86
CA LEU A 63 4.46 -2.91 -4.08
C LEU A 63 4.75 -4.32 -4.59
N GLN A 64 4.62 -5.32 -3.73
CA GLN A 64 4.65 -6.74 -4.12
C GLN A 64 3.47 -7.06 -5.05
N ASP A 65 3.66 -7.94 -6.03
CA ASP A 65 2.66 -8.29 -7.06
C ASP A 65 1.29 -8.69 -6.51
N TYR A 66 1.26 -9.22 -5.30
CA TYR A 66 0.01 -9.67 -4.67
C TYR A 66 -0.77 -8.56 -3.93
N TRP A 67 -0.30 -7.30 -3.93
CA TRP A 67 -0.96 -6.20 -3.22
C TRP A 67 -2.43 -6.01 -3.61
N LYS A 68 -2.77 -6.23 -4.89
CA LYS A 68 -4.14 -6.14 -5.40
C LYS A 68 -5.09 -7.09 -4.69
N TYR A 69 -4.64 -8.31 -4.39
CA TYR A 69 -5.46 -9.29 -3.67
C TYR A 69 -5.67 -8.92 -2.20
N VAL A 70 -4.75 -8.16 -1.63
CA VAL A 70 -4.92 -7.61 -0.28
C VAL A 70 -5.92 -6.48 -0.29
N GLU A 71 -5.80 -5.59 -1.26
CA GLU A 71 -6.60 -4.37 -1.41
C GLU A 71 -8.04 -4.67 -1.84
N GLU A 72 -8.21 -5.44 -2.88
CA GLU A 72 -9.51 -5.71 -3.51
C GLU A 72 -10.16 -7.01 -3.02
N GLY A 73 -9.35 -7.90 -2.43
CA GLY A 73 -9.76 -9.26 -2.13
C GLY A 73 -9.69 -10.18 -3.36
N THR A 74 -10.28 -11.35 -3.24
CA THR A 74 -10.31 -12.34 -4.33
C THR A 74 -11.71 -12.87 -4.56
N LYS A 75 -12.01 -13.21 -5.80
CA LYS A 75 -13.20 -14.00 -6.12
C LYS A 75 -13.10 -15.41 -5.50
N PRO A 76 -14.23 -16.13 -5.37
CA PRO A 76 -14.21 -17.54 -4.97
C PRO A 76 -13.24 -18.35 -5.80
N HIS A 77 -12.29 -19.03 -5.15
CA HIS A 77 -11.30 -19.92 -5.77
C HIS A 77 -10.74 -20.88 -4.72
N TRP A 78 -10.22 -22.02 -5.13
CA TRP A 78 -9.55 -22.95 -4.22
C TRP A 78 -8.06 -22.60 -4.12
N PRO A 79 -7.58 -22.05 -2.99
CA PRO A 79 -6.18 -21.70 -2.84
C PRO A 79 -5.31 -22.96 -2.61
N PRO A 80 -4.03 -22.94 -3.00
CA PRO A 80 -3.11 -24.06 -2.72
C PRO A 80 -3.00 -24.29 -1.19
N PRO A 81 -3.19 -25.54 -0.72
CA PRO A 81 -3.10 -25.84 0.72
C PRO A 81 -1.76 -25.47 1.36
N SER A 82 -0.66 -25.58 0.61
CA SER A 82 0.69 -25.20 1.03
C SER A 82 0.81 -23.70 1.33
N ALA A 83 0.15 -22.85 0.55
CA ALA A 83 0.13 -21.40 0.77
C ALA A 83 -0.60 -21.06 2.08
N ILE A 84 -1.73 -21.73 2.35
CA ILE A 84 -2.49 -21.52 3.59
C ILE A 84 -1.70 -22.04 4.80
N LEU A 85 -1.06 -23.20 4.69
CA LEU A 85 -0.22 -23.75 5.76
C LEU A 85 0.91 -22.79 6.11
N ARG A 86 1.61 -22.26 5.10
CA ARG A 86 2.66 -21.25 5.31
C ARG A 86 2.09 -20.00 5.98
N TRP A 87 0.93 -19.54 5.54
CA TRP A 87 0.28 -18.37 6.13
C TRP A 87 -0.09 -18.58 7.60
N ILE A 88 -0.64 -19.75 7.98
CA ILE A 88 -0.97 -20.12 9.37
C ILE A 88 0.30 -20.10 10.25
N THR A 89 1.46 -20.51 9.69
CA THR A 89 2.74 -20.51 10.43
C THR A 89 3.24 -19.09 10.68
N ILE A 90 3.09 -18.19 9.71
CA ILE A 90 3.55 -16.79 9.81
C ILE A 90 2.59 -15.97 10.70
N LYS A 91 1.29 -16.20 10.54
CA LYS A 91 0.25 -15.57 11.35
C LYS A 91 -0.38 -16.64 12.25
N PRO A 92 0.02 -16.75 13.52
CA PRO A 92 -0.51 -17.77 14.41
C PRO A 92 -2.02 -17.59 14.56
N VAL A 93 -2.76 -18.46 13.87
CA VAL A 93 -4.23 -18.52 13.97
C VAL A 93 -4.54 -19.49 15.10
N VAL A 94 -5.20 -18.99 16.13
CA VAL A 94 -5.71 -19.85 17.23
C VAL A 94 -7.03 -20.47 16.79
N PRO A 95 -7.06 -21.78 16.46
CA PRO A 95 -8.30 -22.44 16.04
C PRO A 95 -9.26 -22.58 17.23
N ARG A 96 -10.54 -22.39 16.96
CA ARG A 96 -11.57 -22.67 17.97
C ARG A 96 -11.85 -24.17 17.99
N PRO A 97 -12.09 -24.75 19.19
CA PRO A 97 -12.54 -26.14 19.29
C PRO A 97 -13.85 -26.35 18.53
N ASP A 98 -14.03 -27.55 18.00
CA ASP A 98 -15.31 -27.99 17.43
C ASP A 98 -16.36 -28.24 18.52
N LYS A 99 -17.57 -28.66 18.13
CA LYS A 99 -18.66 -28.96 19.04
C LYS A 99 -18.33 -30.06 20.08
N ASN A 100 -17.29 -30.88 19.80
CA ASN A 100 -16.80 -31.96 20.66
C ASN A 100 -15.57 -31.58 21.45
N GLY A 101 -15.15 -30.28 21.43
CA GLY A 101 -13.97 -29.79 22.11
C GLY A 101 -12.63 -30.12 21.41
N ARG A 102 -12.66 -30.61 20.16
CA ARG A 102 -11.46 -30.97 19.41
C ARG A 102 -10.88 -29.77 18.68
N ILE A 103 -9.59 -29.54 18.82
CA ILE A 103 -8.85 -28.50 18.12
C ILE A 103 -8.40 -29.08 16.76
N PRO A 104 -8.72 -28.44 15.61
CA PRO A 104 -8.28 -28.91 14.31
C PRO A 104 -6.75 -28.84 14.16
N THR A 105 -6.20 -29.84 13.53
CA THR A 105 -4.78 -29.83 13.14
C THR A 105 -4.49 -28.73 12.11
N PRO A 106 -3.23 -28.27 11.93
CA PRO A 106 -2.90 -27.26 10.91
C PRO A 106 -3.39 -27.63 9.49
N LYS A 107 -3.32 -28.89 9.12
CA LYS A 107 -3.82 -29.39 7.81
C LYS A 107 -5.34 -29.27 7.71
N GLN A 108 -6.06 -29.66 8.76
CA GLN A 108 -7.52 -29.51 8.82
C GLN A 108 -7.94 -28.04 8.81
N LEU A 109 -7.24 -27.19 9.56
CA LEU A 109 -7.47 -25.76 9.56
C LEU A 109 -7.22 -25.14 8.18
N ALA A 110 -6.14 -25.52 7.50
CA ALA A 110 -5.86 -25.07 6.14
C ALA A 110 -6.96 -25.49 5.16
N PHE A 111 -7.49 -26.73 5.28
CA PHE A 111 -8.61 -27.18 4.49
C PHE A 111 -9.89 -26.36 4.74
N LEU A 112 -10.22 -26.10 6.00
CA LEU A 112 -11.41 -25.29 6.37
C LEU A 112 -11.32 -23.87 5.84
N ILE A 113 -10.14 -23.24 5.95
CA ILE A 113 -9.88 -21.91 5.40
C ILE A 113 -9.99 -21.93 3.87
N GLY A 114 -9.35 -22.91 3.21
CA GLY A 114 -9.40 -23.08 1.76
C GLY A 114 -10.83 -23.26 1.24
N ARG A 115 -11.62 -24.09 1.92
CA ARG A 115 -13.05 -24.26 1.64
C ARG A 115 -13.81 -22.93 1.77
N LYS A 116 -13.58 -22.16 2.82
CA LYS A 116 -14.24 -20.86 2.98
C LYS A 116 -13.88 -19.90 1.85
N ILE A 117 -12.61 -19.85 1.46
CA ILE A 117 -12.16 -19.04 0.32
C ILE A 117 -12.79 -19.52 -0.99
N SER A 118 -12.94 -20.83 -1.18
CA SER A 118 -13.57 -21.36 -2.40
C SER A 118 -15.07 -21.06 -2.50
N GLU A 119 -15.74 -20.84 -1.38
CA GLU A 119 -17.15 -20.48 -1.32
C GLU A 119 -17.38 -18.97 -1.53
N VAL A 120 -16.60 -18.11 -0.89
CA VAL A 120 -16.89 -16.67 -0.81
C VAL A 120 -15.74 -15.76 -1.26
N GLY A 121 -14.58 -16.31 -1.57
CA GLY A 121 -13.37 -15.53 -1.82
C GLY A 121 -12.77 -14.91 -0.54
N THR A 122 -11.95 -13.88 -0.70
CA THR A 122 -11.41 -13.10 0.40
C THR A 122 -11.88 -11.64 0.30
N LYS A 123 -12.18 -11.02 1.42
CA LYS A 123 -12.56 -9.60 1.46
C LYS A 123 -11.31 -8.72 1.32
N GLY A 124 -11.37 -7.70 0.48
CA GLY A 124 -10.36 -6.65 0.38
C GLY A 124 -10.41 -5.71 1.59
N THR A 125 -9.30 -5.03 1.85
CA THR A 125 -9.18 -4.08 2.96
C THR A 125 -9.35 -2.63 2.53
N HIS A 126 -9.04 -2.31 1.27
CA HIS A 126 -9.06 -0.96 0.69
C HIS A 126 -8.18 0.06 1.44
N ASP A 127 -7.18 -0.45 2.16
CA ASP A 127 -6.32 0.35 3.04
C ASP A 127 -5.50 1.39 2.26
N LEU A 128 -4.98 1.02 1.09
CA LEU A 128 -4.21 1.93 0.25
C LEU A 128 -5.09 3.04 -0.32
N LYS A 129 -6.24 2.67 -0.86
CA LYS A 129 -7.20 3.62 -1.44
C LYS A 129 -7.62 4.66 -0.41
N GLU A 130 -8.10 4.21 0.76
CA GLU A 130 -8.55 5.11 1.83
C GLU A 130 -7.42 6.02 2.33
N THR A 131 -6.19 5.51 2.46
CA THR A 131 -5.03 6.30 2.88
C THR A 131 -4.69 7.37 1.85
N THR A 132 -4.67 6.99 0.58
CA THR A 132 -4.35 7.90 -0.52
C THR A 132 -5.40 9.02 -0.62
N GLU A 133 -6.69 8.68 -0.60
CA GLU A 133 -7.77 9.66 -0.69
C GLU A 133 -7.73 10.66 0.48
N ALA A 134 -7.51 10.18 1.70
CA ALA A 134 -7.41 11.04 2.88
C ALA A 134 -6.22 12.01 2.80
N LEU A 135 -5.05 11.52 2.40
CA LEU A 135 -3.84 12.35 2.31
C LEU A 135 -3.87 13.30 1.11
N LEU A 136 -4.41 12.90 -0.03
CA LEU A 136 -4.59 13.80 -1.17
C LEU A 136 -5.44 15.01 -0.79
N GLY A 137 -6.57 14.81 -0.11
CA GLY A 137 -7.41 15.92 0.38
C GLY A 137 -6.66 16.87 1.33
N PHE A 138 -5.77 16.34 2.16
CA PHE A 138 -4.93 17.16 3.06
C PHE A 138 -3.83 17.93 2.30
N TYR A 139 -3.21 17.32 1.29
CA TYR A 139 -2.09 17.89 0.55
C TYR A 139 -2.49 18.82 -0.61
N GLU A 140 -3.74 18.79 -1.07
CA GLU A 140 -4.20 19.49 -2.29
C GLU A 140 -3.85 20.99 -2.26
N GLN A 141 -4.20 21.69 -1.20
CA GLN A 141 -3.88 23.12 -1.06
C GLN A 141 -2.37 23.36 -0.98
N GLN A 142 -1.64 22.55 -0.23
CA GLN A 142 -0.20 22.68 -0.05
C GLN A 142 0.56 22.48 -1.37
N ILE A 143 0.11 21.55 -2.21
CA ILE A 143 0.66 21.31 -3.55
C ILE A 143 0.47 22.55 -4.44
N ALA A 144 -0.73 23.13 -4.45
CA ALA A 144 -1.02 24.35 -5.21
C ALA A 144 -0.14 25.53 -4.75
N GLU A 145 0.02 25.73 -3.45
CA GLU A 145 0.85 26.78 -2.87
C GLU A 145 2.35 26.59 -3.16
N ALA A 146 2.86 25.34 -3.03
CA ALA A 146 4.25 25.03 -3.34
C ALA A 146 4.58 25.28 -4.82
N LEU A 147 3.70 24.84 -5.72
CA LEU A 147 3.83 25.10 -7.14
C LEU A 147 3.79 26.61 -7.44
N GLY A 148 2.90 27.35 -6.81
CA GLY A 148 2.81 28.81 -6.94
C GLY A 148 4.10 29.51 -6.52
N ARG A 149 4.70 29.13 -5.38
CA ARG A 149 5.98 29.69 -4.92
C ARG A 149 7.14 29.35 -5.87
N ASP A 150 7.19 28.13 -6.35
CA ASP A 150 8.24 27.73 -7.31
C ASP A 150 8.09 28.47 -8.64
N CYS A 151 6.88 28.67 -9.16
CA CYS A 151 6.61 29.49 -10.34
C CYS A 151 7.04 30.94 -10.14
N PHE A 152 6.69 31.55 -9.01
CA PHE A 152 7.06 32.92 -8.70
C PHE A 152 8.59 33.12 -8.68
N ARG A 153 9.31 32.26 -7.99
CA ARG A 153 10.80 32.28 -7.97
C ARG A 153 11.40 32.13 -9.36
N TYR A 154 10.80 31.29 -10.19
CA TYR A 154 11.27 31.12 -11.58
C TYR A 154 11.08 32.40 -12.38
N ILE A 155 9.93 33.07 -12.25
CA ILE A 155 9.65 34.34 -12.94
C ILE A 155 10.65 35.42 -12.48
N GLU A 156 10.87 35.57 -11.17
CA GLU A 156 11.87 36.51 -10.63
C GLU A 156 13.26 36.27 -11.24
N LYS A 157 13.67 35.00 -11.35
CA LYS A 157 14.99 34.64 -11.88
C LYS A 157 15.16 34.99 -13.36
N ILE A 158 14.10 34.90 -14.17
CA ILE A 158 14.17 35.19 -15.62
C ILE A 158 13.93 36.68 -15.94
N THR A 159 13.45 37.45 -14.98
CA THR A 159 13.19 38.89 -15.11
C THR A 159 14.27 39.79 -14.47
N ALA A 160 15.19 39.21 -13.73
CA ALA A 160 16.35 39.91 -13.14
C ALA A 160 17.56 39.90 -14.07
#